data_e23bb9b92f13c3ab7f2c3e2a19f80f75
#
_entry.id   e23bb9b92f13c3ab7f2c3e2a19f80f75
#
_cell.length_a   1.000
_cell.length_b   1.000
_cell.length_c   1.000
_cell.angle_alpha   90.00
_cell.angle_beta   90.00
_cell.angle_gamma   90.00
#
_symmetry.space_group_name_H-M   'P 1'
#
loop_
_entity.id
_entity.type
_entity.pdbx_description
1 polymer ?
#
loop_
_entity_poly.entity_id
_entity_poly.type
_entity_poly.pdbx_seq_one_letter_code
_entity_poly.pdbx_strand_id
1 'polypeptide(L)'
;MIYKLQDLGVFHSLGALWLRVLNELENNGAETAYTDNAGECAEVKELLYPTAEVQNAAQPDAIIEKHKVQAEYDWMVRNFTVQEEVPELHYENSYARWLHSAGVCK
;
A
#
# COMPACT_ATOMS: atom_id res chain seq x y z
N MET A 1 -20.33 -5.05 18.62
CA MET A 1 -19.33 -3.96 18.65
C MET A 1 -19.50 -3.10 17.41
N ILE A 2 -19.63 -1.81 17.60
CA ILE A 2 -19.73 -0.86 16.49
C ILE A 2 -18.36 -0.24 16.25
N TYR A 3 -17.81 -0.42 15.05
CA TYR A 3 -16.55 0.21 14.67
C TYR A 3 -16.83 1.56 14.04
N LYS A 4 -16.12 2.56 14.48
CA LYS A 4 -16.23 3.90 13.94
C LYS A 4 -15.26 4.07 12.79
N LEU A 5 -15.73 4.53 11.63
CA LEU A 5 -14.87 4.87 10.51
C LEU A 5 -14.04 6.10 10.87
N GLN A 6 -12.76 6.03 10.60
CA GLN A 6 -11.85 7.16 10.78
C GLN A 6 -11.74 7.94 9.48
N ASP A 7 -12.40 9.08 9.40
CA ASP A 7 -12.34 9.93 8.22
C ASP A 7 -11.08 10.80 8.28
N LEU A 8 -10.15 10.55 7.36
CA LEU A 8 -8.92 11.33 7.26
C LEU A 8 -9.10 12.62 6.48
N GLY A 9 -10.21 12.75 5.76
CA GLY A 9 -10.53 13.99 5.05
C GLY A 9 -10.38 13.89 3.54
N VAL A 10 -10.30 15.07 2.91
CA VAL A 10 -10.18 15.21 1.46
C VAL A 10 -8.77 15.69 1.13
N PHE A 11 -8.11 15.03 0.18
CA PHE A 11 -6.75 15.34 -0.22
C PHE A 11 -6.68 15.67 -1.71
N HIS A 12 -5.84 16.63 -2.04
CA HIS A 12 -5.65 17.03 -3.43
C HIS A 12 -4.98 15.94 -4.25
N SER A 13 -4.02 15.22 -3.66
CA SER A 13 -3.24 14.20 -4.34
C SER A 13 -3.06 12.96 -3.47
N LEU A 14 -2.70 11.86 -4.11
CA LEU A 14 -2.40 10.62 -3.41
C LEU A 14 -1.20 10.77 -2.48
N GLY A 15 -0.18 11.53 -2.89
CA GLY A 15 0.99 11.79 -2.05
C GLY A 15 0.64 12.55 -0.78
N ALA A 16 -0.28 13.52 -0.86
CA ALA A 16 -0.76 14.24 0.32
C ALA A 16 -1.46 13.30 1.30
N LEU A 17 -2.29 12.39 0.80
CA LEU A 17 -2.91 11.36 1.62
C LEU A 17 -1.87 10.46 2.27
N TRP A 18 -0.87 10.03 1.50
CA TRP A 18 0.20 9.18 2.01
C TRP A 18 0.94 9.80 3.18
N LEU A 19 1.31 11.08 3.09
CA LEU A 19 1.96 11.78 4.18
C LEU A 19 1.06 11.88 5.41
N ARG A 20 -0.22 12.10 5.21
CA ARG A 20 -1.20 12.14 6.31
C ARG A 20 -1.33 10.78 6.99
N VAL A 21 -1.39 9.70 6.21
CA VAL A 21 -1.45 8.33 6.75
C VAL A 21 -0.21 8.04 7.58
N LEU A 22 0.98 8.38 7.10
CA LEU A 22 2.22 8.17 7.86
C LEU A 22 2.20 8.94 9.18
N ASN A 23 1.76 10.18 9.16
CA ASN A 23 1.65 11.00 10.37
C ASN A 23 0.65 10.41 11.36
N GLU A 24 -0.51 9.96 10.88
CA GLU A 24 -1.52 9.33 11.74
C GLU A 24 -1.02 8.01 12.32
N LEU A 25 -0.33 7.20 11.54
CA LEU A 25 0.26 5.96 12.03
C LEU A 25 1.28 6.22 13.13
N GLU A 26 2.13 7.21 12.95
CA GLU A 26 3.15 7.54 13.93
C GLU A 26 2.56 8.03 15.25
N ASN A 27 1.55 8.89 15.19
CA ASN A 27 1.00 9.55 16.37
C ASN A 27 -0.16 8.81 17.01
N ASN A 28 -1.00 8.13 16.22
CA ASN A 28 -2.26 7.55 16.68
C ASN A 28 -2.48 6.12 16.22
N GLY A 29 -1.49 5.50 15.56
CA GLY A 29 -1.62 4.11 15.12
C GLY A 29 -1.72 3.15 16.30
N ALA A 30 -2.57 2.15 16.19
CA ALA A 30 -2.68 1.10 17.18
C ALA A 30 -1.49 0.14 17.03
N GLU A 31 -0.80 -0.12 18.13
CA GLU A 31 0.29 -1.08 18.11
C GLU A 31 -0.25 -2.50 18.09
N THR A 32 0.26 -3.29 17.18
CA THR A 32 -0.09 -4.70 17.08
C THR A 32 1.13 -5.50 16.66
N ALA A 33 1.08 -6.80 16.91
CA ALA A 33 2.13 -7.71 16.50
C ALA A 33 1.56 -8.75 15.54
N TYR A 34 2.33 -9.13 14.56
CA TYR A 34 1.96 -10.23 13.66
C TYR A 34 3.16 -11.13 13.39
N THR A 35 2.87 -12.35 12.98
CA THR A 35 3.91 -13.29 12.56
C THR A 35 3.93 -13.34 11.03
N ASP A 36 5.10 -13.10 10.45
CA ASP A 36 5.26 -13.14 9.01
C ASP A 36 5.32 -14.57 8.47
N ASN A 37 5.47 -14.71 7.15
CA ASN A 37 5.55 -16.03 6.50
C ASN A 37 6.79 -16.83 6.89
N ALA A 38 7.81 -16.18 7.42
CA ALA A 38 9.02 -16.84 7.93
C ALA A 38 8.93 -17.23 9.41
N GLY A 39 7.81 -16.93 10.06
CA GLY A 39 7.59 -17.22 11.47
C GLY A 39 8.16 -16.20 12.43
N GLU A 40 8.64 -15.06 11.92
CA GLU A 40 9.14 -13.98 12.75
C GLU A 40 8.02 -13.03 13.17
N CYS A 41 8.05 -12.63 14.46
CA CYS A 41 7.13 -11.64 14.96
C CYS A 41 7.62 -10.23 14.63
N ALA A 42 6.73 -9.40 14.13
CA ALA A 42 7.00 -7.98 13.89
C ALA A 42 5.98 -7.12 14.62
N GLU A 43 6.45 -6.04 15.22
CA GLU A 43 5.56 -5.02 15.78
C GLU A 43 5.28 -3.97 14.71
N VAL A 44 4.01 -3.65 14.54
CA VAL A 44 3.56 -2.67 13.56
C VAL A 44 2.55 -1.72 14.18
N LYS A 45 2.38 -0.57 13.55
CA LYS A 45 1.28 0.34 13.85
C LYS A 45 0.29 0.29 12.71
N GLU A 46 -1.00 0.27 13.04
CA GLU A 46 -2.05 0.22 12.04
C GLU A 46 -3.16 1.23 12.33
N LEU A 47 -3.83 1.66 11.27
CA LEU A 47 -5.06 2.43 11.37
C LEU A 47 -6.23 1.50 11.11
N LEU A 48 -7.23 1.54 11.99
CA LEU A 48 -8.44 0.73 11.84
C LEU A 48 -9.50 1.53 11.09
N TYR A 49 -9.99 0.94 9.99
CA TYR A 49 -11.09 1.51 9.19
C TYR A 49 -10.85 2.95 8.71
N PRO A 50 -9.66 3.30 8.16
CA PRO A 50 -9.44 4.63 7.63
C PRO A 50 -10.22 4.84 6.33
N THR A 51 -10.75 6.04 6.15
CA THR A 51 -11.39 6.46 4.91
C THR A 51 -10.85 7.80 4.48
N ALA A 52 -10.78 8.04 3.19
CA ALA A 52 -10.29 9.30 2.63
C ALA A 52 -10.79 9.48 1.21
N GLU A 53 -10.80 10.73 0.75
CA GLU A 53 -11.08 11.08 -0.63
C GLU A 53 -9.86 11.72 -1.26
N VAL A 54 -9.50 11.29 -2.47
CA VAL A 54 -8.41 11.87 -3.26
C VAL A 54 -8.99 12.45 -4.52
N GLN A 55 -8.78 13.76 -4.74
CA GLN A 55 -9.39 14.48 -5.86
C GLN A 55 -8.69 14.22 -7.19
N ASN A 56 -7.38 14.08 -7.19
CA ASN A 56 -6.57 13.99 -8.42
C ASN A 56 -5.61 12.80 -8.41
N ALA A 57 -6.15 11.60 -8.18
CA ALA A 57 -5.34 10.39 -8.06
C ALA A 57 -4.58 10.03 -9.34
N ALA A 58 -5.11 10.40 -10.51
CA ALA A 58 -4.50 10.07 -11.80
C ALA A 58 -3.50 11.13 -12.30
N GLN A 59 -3.36 12.24 -11.59
CA GLN A 59 -2.44 13.31 -11.99
C GLN A 59 -1.02 13.03 -11.51
N PRO A 60 0.00 13.56 -12.20
CA PRO A 60 1.36 13.51 -11.70
C PRO A 60 1.45 14.07 -10.29
N ASP A 61 2.17 13.40 -9.43
CA ASP A 61 2.21 13.70 -8.01
C ASP A 61 3.62 14.09 -7.58
N ALA A 62 3.83 15.38 -7.31
CA ALA A 62 5.13 15.91 -6.94
C ALA A 62 5.64 15.33 -5.60
N ILE A 63 4.74 15.01 -4.69
CA ILE A 63 5.12 14.44 -3.39
C ILE A 63 5.65 13.02 -3.58
N ILE A 64 4.96 12.21 -4.37
CA ILE A 64 5.42 10.85 -4.69
C ILE A 64 6.74 10.90 -5.44
N GLU A 65 6.87 11.78 -6.44
CA GLU A 65 8.12 11.93 -7.19
C GLU A 65 9.30 12.31 -6.30
N LYS A 66 9.07 13.15 -5.31
CA LYS A 66 10.11 13.58 -4.37
C LYS A 66 10.57 12.46 -3.44
N HIS A 67 9.65 11.63 -2.98
CA HIS A 67 9.91 10.65 -1.92
C HIS A 67 10.07 9.22 -2.42
N LYS A 68 9.67 8.91 -3.65
CA LYS A 68 9.77 7.54 -4.14
C LYS A 68 11.22 7.10 -4.31
N VAL A 69 11.46 5.82 -4.08
CA VAL A 69 12.69 5.15 -4.45
C VAL A 69 12.44 4.47 -5.80
N GLN A 70 13.14 4.89 -6.85
CA GLN A 70 12.85 4.46 -8.21
C GLN A 70 12.90 2.95 -8.37
N ALA A 71 13.87 2.28 -7.77
CA ALA A 71 13.99 0.83 -7.86
C ALA A 71 12.79 0.12 -7.23
N GLU A 72 12.29 0.62 -6.11
CA GLU A 72 11.11 0.06 -5.44
C GLU A 72 9.83 0.32 -6.25
N TYR A 73 9.74 1.49 -6.85
CA TYR A 73 8.62 1.83 -7.72
C TYR A 73 8.57 0.89 -8.93
N ASP A 74 9.70 0.69 -9.61
CA ASP A 74 9.79 -0.21 -10.75
C ASP A 74 9.46 -1.64 -10.37
N TRP A 75 9.90 -2.07 -9.20
CA TRP A 75 9.56 -3.39 -8.66
C TRP A 75 8.05 -3.55 -8.46
N MET A 76 7.40 -2.54 -7.90
CA MET A 76 5.94 -2.55 -7.71
C MET A 76 5.20 -2.62 -9.04
N VAL A 77 5.63 -1.84 -10.04
CA VAL A 77 5.03 -1.87 -11.37
C VAL A 77 5.11 -3.26 -11.98
N ARG A 78 6.28 -3.88 -11.90
CA ARG A 78 6.48 -5.25 -12.39
C ARG A 78 5.58 -6.26 -11.66
N ASN A 79 5.45 -6.11 -10.35
CA ASN A 79 4.66 -7.03 -9.53
C ASN A 79 3.15 -6.92 -9.79
N PHE A 80 2.65 -5.71 -10.06
CA PHE A 80 1.21 -5.48 -10.16
C PHE A 80 0.69 -5.36 -11.59
N THR A 81 1.52 -4.98 -12.55
CA THR A 81 1.04 -4.61 -13.89
C THR A 81 1.54 -5.50 -15.02
N VAL A 82 2.61 -6.25 -14.84
CA VAL A 82 3.18 -7.10 -15.90
C VAL A 82 3.10 -8.57 -15.51
N GLN A 83 3.03 -9.44 -16.56
CA GLN A 83 2.93 -10.88 -16.36
C GLN A 83 4.31 -11.50 -16.16
N GLU A 84 5.08 -10.94 -15.26
CA GLU A 84 6.40 -11.45 -14.92
C GLU A 84 6.45 -11.85 -13.45
N GLU A 85 7.19 -12.91 -13.17
CA GLU A 85 7.51 -13.26 -11.81
C GLU A 85 8.57 -12.30 -11.28
N VAL A 86 8.36 -11.82 -10.06
CA VAL A 86 9.34 -10.97 -9.38
C VAL A 86 10.23 -11.89 -8.56
N PRO A 87 11.56 -11.95 -8.87
CA PRO A 87 12.45 -12.92 -8.22
C PRO A 87 12.51 -12.78 -6.70
N GLU A 88 12.28 -11.58 -6.18
CA GLU A 88 12.33 -11.28 -4.76
C GLU A 88 11.10 -11.79 -4.00
N LEU A 89 10.02 -12.12 -4.73
CA LEU A 89 8.80 -12.65 -4.13
C LEU A 89 8.75 -14.16 -4.28
N HIS A 90 8.17 -14.79 -3.28
CA HIS A 90 7.82 -16.19 -3.42
C HIS A 90 6.81 -16.33 -4.56
N TYR A 91 6.97 -17.35 -5.38
CA TYR A 91 6.15 -17.62 -6.56
C TYR A 91 4.64 -17.46 -6.31
N GLU A 92 4.16 -17.96 -5.18
CA GLU A 92 2.73 -17.91 -4.82
C GLU A 92 2.26 -16.52 -4.41
N ASN A 93 3.17 -15.60 -4.15
CA ASN A 93 2.85 -14.26 -3.65
C ASN A 93 2.87 -13.19 -4.74
N SER A 94 3.09 -13.55 -5.99
CA SER A 94 3.07 -12.58 -7.09
C SER A 94 1.64 -12.25 -7.50
N TYR A 95 1.25 -10.99 -7.38
CA TYR A 95 -0.08 -10.52 -7.79
C TYR A 95 -0.28 -10.63 -9.30
N ALA A 96 0.73 -10.30 -10.08
CA ALA A 96 0.65 -10.42 -11.54
C ALA A 96 0.32 -11.85 -11.95
N ARG A 97 0.97 -12.82 -11.34
CA ARG A 97 0.70 -14.23 -11.58
C ARG A 97 -0.72 -14.62 -11.18
N TRP A 98 -1.17 -14.17 -10.03
CA TRP A 98 -2.53 -14.47 -9.55
C TRP A 98 -3.58 -13.93 -10.50
N LEU A 99 -3.44 -12.69 -10.92
CA LEU A 99 -4.38 -12.04 -11.82
C LEU A 99 -4.45 -12.77 -13.17
N HIS A 100 -3.31 -13.18 -13.71
CA HIS A 100 -3.26 -13.91 -14.96
C HIS A 100 -3.79 -15.34 -14.82
N SER A 101 -3.48 -16.02 -13.73
CA SER A 101 -3.99 -17.37 -13.46
C SER A 101 -5.51 -17.38 -13.31
N ALA A 102 -6.07 -16.32 -12.72
CA ALA A 102 -7.52 -16.18 -12.58
C ALA A 102 -8.22 -15.71 -13.86
N GLY A 103 -7.47 -15.40 -14.92
CA GLY A 103 -8.02 -14.89 -16.17
C GLY A 103 -8.52 -13.46 -16.10
N VAL A 104 -8.14 -12.71 -15.06
CA VAL A 104 -8.58 -11.34 -14.87
C VAL A 104 -7.83 -10.37 -15.79
N CYS A 105 -6.55 -10.62 -16.02
CA CYS A 105 -5.72 -9.86 -16.93
C CYS A 105 -5.23 -10.76 -18.06
N LYS A 106 -5.60 -10.40 -19.26
CA LYS A 106 -5.20 -11.15 -20.47
C LYS A 106 -4.46 -10.25 -21.43
#